data_98e35bdc70c94796bbb78386d5be214b
#
_entry.id   98e35bdc70c94796bbb78386d5be214b
#
_cell.length_a   1.000
_cell.length_b   1.000
_cell.length_c   1.000
_cell.angle_alpha   90.00
_cell.angle_beta   90.00
_cell.angle_gamma   90.00
#
_symmetry.space_group_name_H-M   'P 1'
#
loop_
_entity.id
_entity.type
_entity.pdbx_description
1 polymer ?
#
loop_
_entity_poly.entity_id
_entity_poly.type
_entity_poly.pdbx_seq_one_letter_code
_entity_poly.pdbx_strand_id
1 'polypeptide(L)'
;EAMLRQDAIVEEAVPEMLKAGGAVMQKAQQEEIKTRFNSRRSTGALLASIKVSAVKEIDGGKRVEIYPNGKDKHGVRNAEKGFVLNYGRSNMPARPWFTAANEKAADEATAEMRRVWEEKQNER
;
A
#
# COMPACT_ATOMS: atom_id res chain seq x y z
N GLU A 1 -33.06 -13.84 -0.44
CA GLU A 1 -33.14 -12.38 -0.57
C GLU A 1 -32.05 -11.67 0.22
N ALA A 2 -31.95 -11.93 1.54
CA ALA A 2 -30.93 -11.33 2.37
C ALA A 2 -29.51 -11.71 1.92
N MET A 3 -29.31 -12.94 1.49
CA MET A 3 -28.02 -13.41 0.97
C MET A 3 -27.61 -12.68 -0.31
N LEU A 4 -28.55 -12.47 -1.22
CA LEU A 4 -28.25 -11.73 -2.45
C LEU A 4 -27.89 -10.27 -2.18
N ARG A 5 -28.52 -9.65 -1.19
CA ARG A 5 -28.15 -8.30 -0.76
C ARG A 5 -26.74 -8.24 -0.19
N GLN A 6 -26.39 -9.21 0.66
CA GLN A 6 -25.06 -9.27 1.26
C GLN A 6 -23.99 -9.43 0.18
N ASP A 7 -24.22 -10.30 -0.79
CA ASP A 7 -23.28 -10.50 -1.88
C ASP A 7 -23.11 -9.22 -2.71
N ALA A 8 -24.21 -8.51 -2.99
CA ALA A 8 -24.14 -7.25 -3.74
C ALA A 8 -23.38 -6.18 -2.98
N ILE A 9 -23.58 -6.08 -1.66
CA ILE A 9 -22.86 -5.13 -0.82
C ILE A 9 -21.36 -5.46 -0.80
N VAL A 10 -21.01 -6.73 -0.67
CA VAL A 10 -19.61 -7.17 -0.68
C VAL A 10 -18.95 -6.81 -2.01
N GLU A 11 -19.60 -7.12 -3.14
CA GLU A 11 -19.04 -6.82 -4.47
C GLU A 11 -18.78 -5.33 -4.66
N GLU A 12 -19.64 -4.49 -4.13
CA GLU A 12 -19.51 -3.04 -4.24
C GLU A 12 -18.50 -2.47 -3.24
N ALA A 13 -18.50 -2.99 -2.01
CA ALA A 13 -17.69 -2.45 -0.93
C ALA A 13 -16.22 -2.85 -0.98
N VAL A 14 -15.91 -4.09 -1.39
CA VAL A 14 -14.53 -4.60 -1.32
C VAL A 14 -13.54 -3.76 -2.12
N PRO A 15 -13.81 -3.35 -3.37
CA PRO A 15 -12.87 -2.48 -4.08
C PRO A 15 -12.59 -1.16 -3.36
N GLU A 16 -13.62 -0.54 -2.79
CA GLU A 16 -13.45 0.72 -2.05
C GLU A 16 -12.70 0.52 -0.75
N MET A 17 -12.98 -0.57 -0.05
CA MET A 17 -12.26 -0.94 1.18
C MET A 17 -10.78 -1.12 0.91
N LEU A 18 -10.43 -1.85 -0.16
CA LEU A 18 -9.04 -2.10 -0.54
C LEU A 18 -8.32 -0.80 -0.90
N LYS A 19 -8.98 0.09 -1.63
CA LYS A 19 -8.39 1.38 -1.98
C LYS A 19 -8.18 2.26 -0.76
N ALA A 20 -9.13 2.27 0.17
CA ALA A 20 -9.01 3.05 1.39
C ALA A 20 -7.88 2.53 2.28
N GLY A 21 -7.81 1.23 2.50
CA GLY A 21 -6.71 0.61 3.23
C GLY A 21 -5.37 0.81 2.54
N GLY A 22 -5.37 0.67 1.20
CA GLY A 22 -4.18 0.90 0.39
C GLY A 22 -3.63 2.31 0.50
N ALA A 23 -4.52 3.31 0.54
CA ALA A 23 -4.10 4.71 0.72
C ALA A 23 -3.41 4.93 2.07
N VAL A 24 -3.90 4.29 3.13
CA VAL A 24 -3.27 4.35 4.45
C VAL A 24 -1.86 3.76 4.40
N MET A 25 -1.72 2.60 3.78
CA MET A 25 -0.41 1.94 3.64
C MET A 25 0.54 2.75 2.77
N GLN A 26 0.07 3.32 1.67
CA GLN A 26 0.86 4.17 0.79
C GLN A 26 1.44 5.35 1.57
N LYS A 27 0.59 6.04 2.31
CA LYS A 27 1.01 7.19 3.11
C LYS A 27 2.05 6.78 4.15
N ALA A 28 1.84 5.66 4.83
CA ALA A 28 2.78 5.17 5.83
C ALA A 28 4.14 4.85 5.22
N GLN A 29 4.17 4.21 4.05
CA GLN A 29 5.41 3.92 3.34
C GLN A 29 6.14 5.19 2.93
N GLN A 30 5.40 6.18 2.42
CA GLN A 30 5.97 7.46 2.04
C GLN A 30 6.55 8.21 3.24
N GLU A 31 5.84 8.19 4.36
CA GLU A 31 6.32 8.84 5.58
C GLU A 31 7.57 8.18 6.14
N GLU A 32 7.66 6.86 6.08
CA GLU A 32 8.87 6.16 6.53
C GLU A 32 10.08 6.52 5.66
N ILE A 33 9.89 6.64 4.35
CA ILE A 33 10.97 7.07 3.47
C ILE A 33 11.42 8.49 3.80
N LYS A 34 10.49 9.41 3.99
CA LYS A 34 10.80 10.79 4.35
C LYS A 34 11.56 10.89 5.65
N THR A 35 11.17 10.08 6.63
CA THR A 35 11.75 10.12 7.97
C THR A 35 13.13 9.48 8.01
N ARG A 36 13.30 8.36 7.31
CA ARG A 36 14.55 7.58 7.37
C ARG A 36 15.62 8.03 6.40
N PHE A 37 15.24 8.73 5.34
CA PHE A 37 16.15 9.14 4.29
C PHE A 37 16.04 10.63 4.03
N ASN A 38 17.13 11.35 4.27
CA ASN A 38 17.13 12.81 4.16
C ASN A 38 17.50 13.33 2.77
N SER A 39 18.02 12.49 1.90
CA SER A 39 18.48 12.91 0.59
C SER A 39 17.39 12.80 -0.47
N ARG A 40 16.93 13.94 -0.97
CA ARG A 40 15.95 13.98 -2.06
C ARG A 40 16.49 13.38 -3.36
N ARG A 41 17.81 13.44 -3.56
CA ARG A 41 18.44 12.91 -4.76
C ARG A 41 18.32 11.39 -4.83
N SER A 42 18.49 10.73 -3.69
CA SER A 42 18.48 9.28 -3.65
C SER A 42 17.09 8.68 -3.47
N THR A 43 16.14 9.42 -2.89
CA THR A 43 14.84 8.88 -2.51
C THR A 43 13.63 9.57 -3.13
N GLY A 44 13.82 10.70 -3.81
CA GLY A 44 12.70 11.45 -4.42
C GLY A 44 11.91 10.61 -5.41
N ALA A 45 12.60 9.89 -6.30
CA ALA A 45 11.95 9.01 -7.27
C ALA A 45 11.27 7.83 -6.58
N LEU A 46 11.91 7.26 -5.56
CA LEU A 46 11.34 6.16 -4.78
C LEU A 46 10.06 6.60 -4.07
N LEU A 47 10.12 7.75 -3.41
CA LEU A 47 8.97 8.32 -2.70
C LEU A 47 7.78 8.52 -3.65
N ALA A 48 8.03 9.13 -4.80
CA ALA A 48 6.99 9.40 -5.79
C ALA A 48 6.46 8.14 -6.47
N SER A 49 7.23 7.05 -6.43
CA SER A 49 6.89 5.82 -7.12
C SER A 49 5.93 4.92 -6.34
N ILE A 50 5.72 5.17 -5.06
CA ILE A 50 4.83 4.33 -4.24
C ILE A 50 3.38 4.58 -4.65
N LYS A 51 2.77 3.55 -5.21
CA LYS A 51 1.41 3.62 -5.75
C LYS A 51 0.56 2.49 -5.22
N VAL A 52 -0.74 2.74 -5.18
CA VAL A 52 -1.74 1.69 -4.93
C VAL A 52 -2.16 1.16 -6.29
N SER A 53 -2.06 -0.13 -6.49
CA SER A 53 -2.43 -0.75 -7.77
C SER A 53 -3.94 -0.70 -8.00
N ALA A 54 -4.36 -0.98 -9.23
CA ALA A 54 -5.76 -1.28 -9.49
C ALA A 54 -6.15 -2.55 -8.73
N VAL A 55 -7.43 -2.71 -8.46
CA VAL A 55 -7.95 -3.91 -7.80
C VAL A 55 -7.79 -5.10 -8.75
N LYS A 56 -7.17 -6.16 -8.25
CA LYS A 56 -6.92 -7.40 -9.01
C LYS A 56 -7.72 -8.54 -8.43
N GLU A 57 -8.24 -9.39 -9.30
CA GLU A 57 -8.95 -10.60 -8.86
C GLU A 57 -8.00 -11.79 -8.89
N ILE A 58 -7.95 -12.53 -7.79
CA ILE A 58 -7.13 -13.74 -7.67
C ILE A 58 -7.90 -14.79 -6.88
N ASP A 59 -7.92 -16.03 -7.39
CA ASP A 59 -8.42 -17.22 -6.68
C ASP A 59 -9.62 -16.98 -5.75
N GLY A 60 -10.68 -16.34 -6.29
CA GLY A 60 -11.90 -16.08 -5.54
C GLY A 60 -11.86 -14.87 -4.62
N GLY A 61 -10.79 -14.08 -4.68
CA GLY A 61 -10.67 -12.87 -3.88
C GLY A 61 -10.22 -11.67 -4.70
N LYS A 62 -10.01 -10.57 -4.02
CA LYS A 62 -9.53 -9.32 -4.62
C LYS A 62 -8.38 -8.78 -3.79
N ARG A 63 -7.45 -8.11 -4.46
CA ARG A 63 -6.32 -7.49 -3.76
C ARG A 63 -5.88 -6.20 -4.43
N VAL A 64 -5.22 -5.35 -3.67
CA VAL A 64 -4.41 -4.25 -4.19
C VAL A 64 -2.98 -4.44 -3.72
N GLU A 65 -2.05 -3.88 -4.45
CA GLU A 65 -0.64 -3.94 -4.09
C GLU A 65 -0.12 -2.51 -3.89
N ILE A 66 0.64 -2.31 -2.84
CA ILE A 66 1.22 -1.01 -2.54
C ILE A 66 2.74 -1.19 -2.51
N TYR A 67 3.42 -0.66 -3.50
CA TYR A 67 4.86 -0.83 -3.64
C TYR A 67 5.44 0.24 -4.56
N PRO A 68 6.77 0.44 -4.53
CA PRO A 68 7.44 1.33 -5.48
C PRO A 68 7.29 0.79 -6.90
N ASN A 69 6.77 1.62 -7.80
CA ASN A 69 6.48 1.24 -9.18
C ASN A 69 7.41 1.96 -10.16
N GLY A 70 7.60 1.36 -11.33
CA GLY A 70 8.34 1.97 -12.41
C GLY A 70 9.84 1.99 -12.21
N LYS A 71 10.51 2.79 -13.04
CA LYS A 71 11.96 2.95 -13.05
C LYS A 71 12.32 4.42 -12.83
N ASP A 72 13.52 4.65 -12.30
CA ASP A 72 14.05 6.01 -12.17
C ASP A 72 14.62 6.49 -13.51
N LYS A 73 15.16 7.71 -13.51
CA LYS A 73 15.73 8.31 -14.72
C LYS A 73 16.96 7.58 -15.27
N HIS A 74 17.56 6.72 -14.46
CA HIS A 74 18.71 5.90 -14.85
C HIS A 74 18.32 4.48 -15.26
N GLY A 75 17.01 4.19 -15.32
CA GLY A 75 16.51 2.88 -15.71
C GLY A 75 16.50 1.84 -14.61
N VAL A 76 16.81 2.22 -13.37
CA VAL A 76 16.80 1.30 -12.23
C VAL A 76 15.38 1.20 -11.68
N ARG A 77 14.91 -0.01 -11.44
CA ARG A 77 13.57 -0.24 -10.91
C ARG A 77 13.46 0.31 -9.49
N ASN A 78 12.43 1.08 -9.23
CA ASN A 78 12.18 1.65 -7.89
C ASN A 78 11.95 0.57 -6.85
N ALA A 79 11.28 -0.53 -7.22
CA ALA A 79 11.08 -1.67 -6.31
C ALA A 79 12.40 -2.28 -5.86
N GLU A 80 13.37 -2.38 -6.77
CA GLU A 80 14.71 -2.89 -6.47
C GLU A 80 15.45 -1.98 -5.48
N LYS A 81 15.41 -0.67 -5.72
CA LYS A 81 16.00 0.30 -4.79
C LYS A 81 15.37 0.18 -3.40
N GLY A 82 14.06 0.11 -3.35
CA GLY A 82 13.33 -0.03 -2.09
C GLY A 82 13.71 -1.30 -1.35
N PHE A 83 13.84 -2.41 -2.07
CA PHE A 83 14.25 -3.68 -1.50
C PHE A 83 15.63 -3.59 -0.86
N VAL A 84 16.59 -3.03 -1.59
CA VAL A 84 17.97 -2.87 -1.09
C VAL A 84 18.00 -2.01 0.18
N LEU A 85 17.26 -0.91 0.20
CA LEU A 85 17.21 -0.04 1.37
C LEU A 85 16.57 -0.75 2.55
N ASN A 86 15.51 -1.53 2.31
CA ASN A 86 14.80 -2.23 3.37
C ASN A 86 15.64 -3.34 4.02
N TYR A 87 16.33 -4.13 3.22
CA TYR A 87 17.07 -5.30 3.70
C TYR A 87 18.57 -5.09 3.81
N GLY A 88 19.10 -4.06 3.17
CA GLY A 88 20.53 -3.78 3.19
C GLY A 88 21.33 -4.65 2.22
N ARG A 89 22.65 -4.49 2.27
CA ARG A 89 23.63 -5.29 1.52
C ARG A 89 24.86 -5.49 2.40
N SER A 90 25.84 -6.22 1.88
CA SER A 90 27.09 -6.50 2.59
C SER A 90 27.82 -5.24 3.06
N ASN A 91 27.72 -4.14 2.32
CA ASN A 91 28.40 -2.88 2.63
C ASN A 91 27.46 -1.75 3.08
N MET A 92 26.20 -2.08 3.35
CA MET A 92 25.19 -1.08 3.72
C MET A 92 24.19 -1.69 4.71
N PRO A 93 24.00 -1.08 5.89
CA PRO A 93 23.03 -1.59 6.86
C PRO A 93 21.60 -1.47 6.35
N ALA A 94 20.75 -2.37 6.81
CA ALA A 94 19.35 -2.33 6.51
C ALA A 94 18.68 -1.10 7.14
N ARG A 95 17.74 -0.51 6.41
CA ARG A 95 16.84 0.54 6.91
C ARG A 95 15.42 0.11 6.56
N PRO A 96 14.76 -0.67 7.42
CA PRO A 96 13.52 -1.38 7.07
C PRO A 96 12.29 -0.47 7.00
N TRP A 97 12.29 0.43 6.05
CA TRP A 97 11.21 1.40 5.85
C TRP A 97 9.89 0.72 5.47
N PHE A 98 9.97 -0.27 4.60
CA PHE A 98 8.79 -0.97 4.11
C PHE A 98 8.16 -1.83 5.20
N THR A 99 8.98 -2.61 5.87
CA THR A 99 8.53 -3.47 6.98
C THR A 99 7.94 -2.62 8.11
N ALA A 100 8.63 -1.55 8.50
CA ALA A 100 8.17 -0.66 9.57
C ALA A 100 6.85 0.03 9.20
N ALA A 101 6.74 0.51 7.96
CA ALA A 101 5.50 1.15 7.50
C ALA A 101 4.32 0.21 7.56
N ASN A 102 4.50 -1.02 7.07
CA ASN A 102 3.42 -2.00 7.02
C ASN A 102 2.98 -2.43 8.40
N GLU A 103 3.92 -2.65 9.32
CA GLU A 103 3.58 -3.00 10.70
C GLU A 103 2.85 -1.86 11.41
N LYS A 104 3.34 -0.65 11.24
CA LYS A 104 2.80 0.54 11.89
C LYS A 104 1.39 0.87 11.41
N ALA A 105 1.11 0.68 10.13
CA ALA A 105 -0.14 1.10 9.53
C ALA A 105 -1.21 0.00 9.45
N ALA A 106 -0.88 -1.24 9.80
CA ALA A 106 -1.80 -2.37 9.64
C ALA A 106 -3.14 -2.14 10.34
N ASP A 107 -3.11 -1.70 11.58
CA ASP A 107 -4.34 -1.48 12.36
C ASP A 107 -5.16 -0.32 11.80
N GLU A 108 -4.50 0.76 11.42
CA GLU A 108 -5.16 1.92 10.84
C GLU A 108 -5.79 1.57 9.49
N ALA A 109 -5.09 0.81 8.66
CA ALA A 109 -5.62 0.36 7.37
C ALA A 109 -6.86 -0.51 7.57
N THR A 110 -6.81 -1.43 8.53
CA THR A 110 -7.95 -2.29 8.87
C THR A 110 -9.14 -1.47 9.37
N ALA A 111 -8.89 -0.49 10.23
CA ALA A 111 -9.93 0.39 10.74
C ALA A 111 -10.59 1.20 9.61
N GLU A 112 -9.79 1.69 8.67
CA GLU A 112 -10.30 2.45 7.53
C GLU A 112 -11.15 1.58 6.61
N MET A 113 -10.74 0.34 6.38
CA MET A 113 -11.53 -0.61 5.60
C MET A 113 -12.86 -0.91 6.26
N ARG A 114 -12.85 -1.08 7.58
CA ARG A 114 -14.08 -1.29 8.35
C ARG A 114 -15.03 -0.10 8.25
N ARG A 115 -14.48 1.10 8.31
CA ARG A 115 -15.29 2.33 8.17
C ARG A 115 -16.01 2.36 6.82
N VAL A 116 -15.30 2.03 5.75
CA VAL A 116 -15.90 1.98 4.40
C VAL A 116 -16.98 0.91 4.34
N TRP A 117 -16.72 -0.25 4.91
CA TRP A 117 -17.72 -1.34 4.96
C TRP A 117 -19.00 -0.88 5.66
N GLU A 118 -18.87 -0.24 6.82
CA GLU A 118 -20.01 0.25 7.59
C GLU A 118 -20.79 1.32 6.82
N GLU A 119 -20.10 2.22 6.15
CA GLU A 119 -20.75 3.22 5.30
C GLU A 119 -21.56 2.58 4.18
N LYS A 120 -21.00 1.56 3.53
CA LYS A 120 -21.70 0.86 2.45
C LYS A 120 -22.96 0.14 2.95
N GLN A 121 -22.89 -0.46 4.12
CA GLN A 121 -24.05 -1.09 4.73
C GLN A 121 -25.14 -0.08 5.05
N ASN A 122 -24.75 1.09 5.57
CA ASN A 122 -25.72 2.12 5.96
C ASN A 122 -26.37 2.83 4.78
N GLU A 123 -25.74 2.82 3.61
CA GLU A 123 -26.36 3.35 2.38
C GLU A 123 -27.52 2.50 1.90
N ARG A 124 -27.66 1.31 2.41
CA ARG A 124 -28.67 0.33 2.00
C ARG A 124 -29.68 0.11 3.12
#